data_946aea188388c79d32402ba5e9aeac08
#
_entry.id   946aea188388c79d32402ba5e9aeac08
#
_cell.length_a   1.000
_cell.length_b   1.000
_cell.length_c   1.000
_cell.angle_alpha   90.00
_cell.angle_beta   90.00
_cell.angle_gamma   90.00
#
_symmetry.space_group_name_H-M   'P 1'
#
loop_
_entity.id
_entity.type
_entity.pdbx_description
1 polymer ?
#
loop_
_entity_poly.entity_id
_entity_poly.type
_entity_poly.pdbx_seq_one_letter_code
_entity_poly.pdbx_strand_id
1 'polypeptide(L)'
;MKVAEQSALLVQYARFSYTHSMSNYKFFDHTADIGVEVYGRTRKELFMNTAGALFDVMIEHKAGRATAKRQKKITVEGTDVADLLINFLRELLHLFNGEHFITGSCEIIEFSNKKLQARLTGESFNNKKHSIKTEIKAVTYSGATVKRVESGWKARIIFDV
;
A
#
# COMPACT_ATOMS: atom_id res chain seq x y z
N MET A 1 -31.47 0.13 -1.29
CA MET A 1 -30.65 0.74 -0.23
C MET A 1 -29.47 -0.14 0.24
N LYS A 2 -29.66 -1.42 0.48
CA LYS A 2 -28.55 -2.33 0.86
C LYS A 2 -27.49 -2.57 -0.23
N VAL A 3 -27.85 -2.45 -1.51
CA VAL A 3 -26.93 -2.65 -2.65
C VAL A 3 -25.98 -1.47 -2.83
N ALA A 4 -26.40 -0.25 -2.52
CA ALA A 4 -25.55 0.95 -2.61
C ALA A 4 -24.51 1.01 -1.47
N GLU A 5 -24.86 0.56 -0.26
CA GLU A 5 -23.90 0.46 0.86
C GLU A 5 -22.87 -0.67 0.64
N GLN A 6 -23.30 -1.79 0.08
CA GLN A 6 -22.39 -2.87 -0.29
C GLN A 6 -21.45 -2.48 -1.43
N SER A 7 -21.92 -1.69 -2.41
CA SER A 7 -21.03 -1.19 -3.46
C SER A 7 -20.07 -0.12 -2.96
N ALA A 8 -20.46 0.72 -2.00
CA ALA A 8 -19.54 1.70 -1.39
C ALA A 8 -18.46 1.03 -0.53
N LEU A 9 -18.83 -0.02 0.21
CA LEU A 9 -17.88 -0.87 0.96
C LEU A 9 -16.96 -1.66 0.03
N LEU A 10 -17.49 -2.21 -1.05
CA LEU A 10 -16.71 -2.88 -2.09
C LEU A 10 -15.77 -1.90 -2.82
N VAL A 11 -16.19 -0.68 -3.06
CA VAL A 11 -15.35 0.37 -3.65
C VAL A 11 -14.24 0.82 -2.68
N GLN A 12 -14.48 0.85 -1.38
CA GLN A 12 -13.42 1.12 -0.39
C GLN A 12 -12.44 -0.05 -0.23
N TYR A 13 -12.91 -1.28 -0.29
CA TYR A 13 -12.05 -2.47 -0.32
C TYR A 13 -11.38 -2.67 -1.68
N ALA A 14 -12.07 -2.33 -2.77
CA ALA A 14 -11.54 -2.39 -4.13
C ALA A 14 -10.38 -1.43 -4.38
N ARG A 15 -10.20 -0.40 -3.56
CA ARG A 15 -9.05 0.51 -3.69
C ARG A 15 -7.72 -0.12 -3.34
N PHE A 16 -7.71 -1.20 -2.58
CA PHE A 16 -6.49 -1.95 -2.26
C PHE A 16 -6.40 -3.34 -2.87
N SER A 17 -7.50 -4.00 -3.16
CA SER A 17 -7.49 -5.43 -3.49
C SER A 17 -8.03 -5.83 -4.85
N TYR A 18 -8.74 -4.99 -5.60
CA TYR A 18 -9.57 -5.51 -6.70
C TYR A 18 -9.72 -4.67 -7.96
N THR A 19 -8.93 -3.68 -8.21
CA THR A 19 -8.98 -3.03 -9.53
C THR A 19 -7.98 -3.63 -10.52
N HIS A 20 -8.25 -4.84 -10.92
CA HIS A 20 -7.52 -5.51 -12.01
C HIS A 20 -7.78 -4.89 -13.39
N SER A 21 -8.71 -3.95 -13.53
CA SER A 21 -9.04 -3.35 -14.84
C SER A 21 -8.44 -1.97 -15.09
N MET A 22 -7.92 -1.30 -14.06
CA MET A 22 -7.11 -0.08 -14.17
C MET A 22 -6.20 -0.03 -12.93
N SER A 23 -5.22 -0.91 -12.86
CA SER A 23 -4.27 -0.88 -11.76
C SER A 23 -3.49 0.43 -11.79
N ASN A 24 -3.55 1.20 -10.68
CA ASN A 24 -2.75 2.41 -10.50
C ASN A 24 -1.26 2.10 -10.33
N TYR A 25 -0.86 0.87 -10.55
CA TYR A 25 0.52 0.41 -10.47
C TYR A 25 0.75 -0.78 -11.40
N LYS A 26 2.02 -0.95 -11.79
CA LYS A 26 2.50 -2.10 -12.55
C LYS A 26 3.84 -2.57 -11.99
N PHE A 27 4.02 -3.88 -11.94
CA PHE A 27 5.28 -4.48 -11.54
C PHE A 27 6.21 -4.63 -12.74
N PHE A 28 7.51 -4.59 -12.46
CA PHE A 28 8.56 -4.90 -13.44
C PHE A 28 9.68 -5.67 -12.76
N ASP A 29 10.35 -6.52 -13.51
CA ASP A 29 11.50 -7.27 -13.01
C ASP A 29 12.73 -6.37 -12.84
N HIS A 30 13.43 -6.55 -11.74
CA HIS A 30 14.66 -5.82 -11.44
C HIS A 30 15.65 -6.76 -10.75
N THR A 31 16.54 -7.41 -11.50
CA THR A 31 17.64 -8.26 -11.04
C THR A 31 17.42 -8.89 -9.66
N ALA A 32 16.70 -9.99 -9.52
CA ALA A 32 16.35 -10.66 -8.25
C ALA A 32 15.46 -9.84 -7.27
N ASP A 33 15.06 -8.62 -7.63
CA ASP A 33 14.16 -7.76 -6.88
C ASP A 33 12.84 -7.58 -7.63
N ILE A 34 11.85 -6.98 -6.97
CA ILE A 34 10.59 -6.60 -7.60
C ILE A 34 10.49 -5.08 -7.66
N GLY A 35 10.38 -4.54 -8.86
CA GLY A 35 10.11 -3.13 -9.07
C GLY A 35 8.62 -2.87 -9.24
N VAL A 36 8.16 -1.72 -8.78
CA VAL A 36 6.80 -1.23 -9.02
C VAL A 36 6.81 0.23 -9.46
N GLU A 37 6.05 0.54 -10.48
CA GLU A 37 5.68 1.89 -10.86
C GLU A 37 4.23 2.14 -10.42
N VAL A 38 4.02 3.22 -9.69
CA VAL A 38 2.73 3.58 -9.10
C VAL A 38 2.33 4.97 -9.56
N TYR A 39 1.04 5.16 -9.79
CA TYR A 39 0.47 6.42 -10.25
C TYR A 39 -0.61 6.90 -9.29
N GLY A 40 -0.75 8.21 -9.17
CA GLY A 40 -1.80 8.85 -8.41
C GLY A 40 -2.09 10.25 -8.95
N ARG A 41 -3.32 10.70 -8.89
CA ARG A 41 -3.70 12.06 -9.30
C ARG A 41 -3.13 13.11 -8.34
N THR A 42 -3.02 12.73 -7.07
CA THR A 42 -2.44 13.54 -6.01
C THR A 42 -1.33 12.75 -5.31
N ARG A 43 -0.49 13.43 -4.52
CA ARG A 43 0.52 12.75 -3.71
C ARG A 43 -0.10 11.82 -2.67
N LYS A 44 -1.20 12.22 -2.03
CA LYS A 44 -1.94 11.35 -1.10
C LYS A 44 -2.42 10.07 -1.78
N GLU A 45 -3.00 10.19 -2.96
CA GLU A 45 -3.46 9.04 -3.75
C GLU A 45 -2.27 8.15 -4.16
N LEU A 46 -1.13 8.75 -4.55
CA LEU A 46 0.09 8.02 -4.85
C LEU A 46 0.55 7.16 -3.66
N PHE A 47 0.57 7.73 -2.46
CA PHE A 47 0.96 7.00 -1.25
C PHE A 47 0.00 5.85 -0.94
N MET A 48 -1.31 6.09 -1.03
CA MET A 48 -2.32 5.06 -0.84
C MET A 48 -2.19 3.93 -1.87
N ASN A 49 -1.98 4.26 -3.13
CA ASN A 49 -1.80 3.27 -4.19
C ASN A 49 -0.51 2.46 -4.02
N THR A 50 0.54 3.09 -3.53
CA THR A 50 1.83 2.41 -3.25
C THR A 50 1.69 1.44 -2.09
N ALA A 51 0.94 1.79 -1.05
CA ALA A 51 0.60 0.86 0.03
C ALA A 51 -0.18 -0.36 -0.49
N GLY A 52 -1.14 -0.14 -1.40
CA GLY A 52 -1.87 -1.21 -2.07
C GLY A 52 -0.95 -2.15 -2.85
N ALA A 53 -0.02 -1.59 -3.62
CA ALA A 53 0.97 -2.37 -4.38
C ALA A 53 1.86 -3.23 -3.47
N LEU A 54 2.27 -2.71 -2.32
CA LEU A 54 3.06 -3.46 -1.33
C LEU A 54 2.33 -4.73 -0.88
N PHE A 55 1.08 -4.59 -0.44
CA PHE A 55 0.31 -5.74 0.05
C PHE A 55 -0.15 -6.67 -1.07
N ASP A 56 -0.38 -6.16 -2.28
CA ASP A 56 -0.73 -6.98 -3.42
C ASP A 56 0.41 -7.92 -3.85
N VAL A 57 1.65 -7.48 -3.75
CA VAL A 57 2.80 -8.36 -4.02
C VAL A 57 3.07 -9.33 -2.88
N MET A 58 2.74 -8.97 -1.64
CA MET A 58 3.04 -9.79 -0.46
C MET A 58 2.01 -10.87 -0.18
N ILE A 59 0.72 -10.54 -0.33
CA ILE A 59 -0.39 -11.31 0.24
C ILE A 59 -1.38 -11.74 -0.84
N GLU A 60 -1.74 -13.00 -0.81
CA GLU A 60 -2.90 -13.52 -1.53
C GLU A 60 -4.07 -13.70 -0.57
N HIS A 61 -5.21 -13.15 -0.93
CA HIS A 61 -6.45 -13.35 -0.22
C HIS A 61 -7.18 -14.56 -0.78
N LYS A 62 -7.36 -15.58 0.04
CA LYS A 62 -8.22 -16.73 -0.28
C LYS A 62 -9.69 -16.32 -0.17
N ALA A 63 -10.59 -17.04 -0.83
CA ALA A 63 -12.01 -16.78 -0.73
C ALA A 63 -12.50 -16.81 0.74
N GLY A 64 -13.26 -15.81 1.16
CA GLY A 64 -13.81 -15.69 2.51
C GLY A 64 -14.04 -14.24 2.90
N ARG A 65 -14.83 -14.03 3.96
CA ARG A 65 -15.05 -12.69 4.53
C ARG A 65 -13.84 -12.25 5.32
N ALA A 66 -13.52 -10.95 5.22
CA ALA A 66 -12.59 -10.31 6.13
C ALA A 66 -12.98 -10.57 7.60
N THR A 67 -11.97 -10.82 8.42
CA THR A 67 -12.13 -10.91 9.86
C THR A 67 -12.35 -9.53 10.50
N ALA A 68 -12.45 -9.49 11.82
CA ALA A 68 -12.59 -8.26 12.58
C ALA A 68 -11.56 -7.21 12.13
N LYS A 69 -12.05 -6.04 11.76
CA LYS A 69 -11.21 -4.90 11.36
C LYS A 69 -10.41 -4.40 12.55
N ARG A 70 -9.14 -4.13 12.32
CA ARG A 70 -8.23 -3.46 13.24
C ARG A 70 -7.88 -2.08 12.70
N GLN A 71 -7.67 -1.15 13.59
CA GLN A 71 -7.23 0.20 13.22
C GLN A 71 -5.89 0.53 13.89
N LYS A 72 -5.06 1.24 13.15
CA LYS A 72 -3.78 1.78 13.61
C LYS A 72 -3.65 3.22 13.17
N LYS A 73 -3.11 4.07 14.02
CA LYS A 73 -2.70 5.42 13.66
C LYS A 73 -1.18 5.47 13.59
N ILE A 74 -0.64 5.97 12.50
CA ILE A 74 0.80 6.09 12.29
C ILE A 74 1.18 7.53 11.99
N THR A 75 2.39 7.89 12.39
CA THR A 75 3.06 9.14 12.01
C THR A 75 4.42 8.79 11.44
N VAL A 76 4.70 9.27 10.26
CA VAL A 76 5.95 9.02 9.53
C VAL A 76 6.58 10.33 9.13
N GLU A 77 7.90 10.42 9.22
CA GLU A 77 8.69 11.57 8.81
C GLU A 77 9.71 11.17 7.75
N GLY A 78 10.13 12.15 6.95
CA GLY A 78 11.15 11.99 5.93
C GLY A 78 11.81 13.33 5.60
N THR A 79 12.93 13.27 4.91
CA THR A 79 13.69 14.46 4.49
C THR A 79 13.11 15.14 3.25
N ASP A 80 12.46 14.36 2.41
CA ASP A 80 11.72 14.79 1.22
C ASP A 80 10.57 13.82 0.94
N VAL A 81 9.83 14.03 -0.13
CA VAL A 81 8.65 13.21 -0.45
C VAL A 81 9.02 11.77 -0.83
N ALA A 82 10.16 11.54 -1.46
CA ALA A 82 10.62 10.19 -1.80
C ALA A 82 11.06 9.42 -0.55
N ASP A 83 11.82 10.05 0.33
CA ASP A 83 12.20 9.49 1.62
C ASP A 83 10.98 9.22 2.50
N LEU A 84 10.01 10.15 2.52
CA LEU A 84 8.75 9.97 3.24
C LEU A 84 7.98 8.74 2.73
N LEU A 85 7.92 8.53 1.42
CA LEU A 85 7.27 7.36 0.83
C LEU A 85 7.96 6.05 1.24
N ILE A 86 9.29 6.01 1.16
CA ILE A 86 10.06 4.83 1.59
C ILE A 86 9.83 4.54 3.07
N ASN A 87 9.88 5.55 3.93
CA ASN A 87 9.64 5.39 5.37
C ASN A 87 8.20 4.97 5.68
N PHE A 88 7.23 5.47 4.92
CA PHE A 88 5.84 5.04 5.02
C PHE A 88 5.69 3.54 4.68
N LEU A 89 6.26 3.08 3.59
CA LEU A 89 6.21 1.66 3.21
C LEU A 89 6.94 0.76 4.22
N ARG A 90 8.07 1.24 4.76
CA ARG A 90 8.80 0.54 5.82
C ARG A 90 7.98 0.37 7.08
N GLU A 91 7.23 1.40 7.46
CA GLU A 91 6.31 1.32 8.62
C GLU A 91 5.21 0.30 8.39
N LEU A 92 4.61 0.25 7.19
CA LEU A 92 3.61 -0.76 6.85
C LEU A 92 4.19 -2.18 6.90
N LEU A 93 5.40 -2.35 6.36
CA LEU A 93 6.11 -3.63 6.40
C LEU A 93 6.47 -4.03 7.84
N HIS A 94 6.89 -3.08 8.66
CA HIS A 94 7.17 -3.30 10.08
C HIS A 94 5.94 -3.76 10.86
N LEU A 95 4.79 -3.13 10.64
CA LEU A 95 3.53 -3.54 11.24
C LEU A 95 3.10 -4.95 10.81
N PHE A 96 3.33 -5.31 9.56
CA PHE A 96 3.07 -6.66 9.08
C PHE A 96 4.01 -7.68 9.75
N ASN A 97 5.31 -7.42 9.75
CA ASN A 97 6.30 -8.34 10.32
C ASN A 97 6.17 -8.49 11.84
N GLY A 98 5.90 -7.40 12.55
CA GLY A 98 5.83 -7.40 14.02
C GLY A 98 4.46 -7.77 14.59
N GLU A 99 3.39 -7.34 13.95
CA GLU A 99 2.03 -7.49 14.48
C GLU A 99 1.10 -8.29 13.56
N HIS A 100 1.63 -8.80 12.46
CA HIS A 100 0.87 -9.51 11.43
C HIS A 100 -0.32 -8.69 10.89
N PHE A 101 -0.17 -7.36 10.88
CA PHE A 101 -1.21 -6.44 10.45
C PHE A 101 -1.19 -6.26 8.93
N ILE A 102 -2.26 -6.68 8.26
CA ILE A 102 -2.46 -6.44 6.84
C ILE A 102 -3.27 -5.15 6.69
N THR A 103 -2.65 -4.13 6.11
CA THR A 103 -3.35 -2.88 5.81
C THR A 103 -4.29 -3.06 4.63
N GLY A 104 -5.59 -2.90 4.86
CA GLY A 104 -6.62 -2.98 3.82
C GLY A 104 -6.99 -1.62 3.23
N SER A 105 -6.94 -0.56 4.04
CA SER A 105 -7.15 0.81 3.59
C SER A 105 -6.34 1.80 4.42
N CYS A 106 -6.09 2.96 3.84
CA CYS A 106 -5.32 4.02 4.46
C CYS A 106 -6.02 5.36 4.22
N GLU A 107 -6.32 6.06 5.30
CA GLU A 107 -6.79 7.44 5.29
C GLU A 107 -5.66 8.36 5.71
N ILE A 108 -5.19 9.20 4.81
CA ILE A 108 -4.16 10.19 5.14
C ILE A 108 -4.82 11.42 5.76
N ILE A 109 -4.55 11.64 7.05
CA ILE A 109 -5.14 12.71 7.86
C ILE A 109 -4.36 14.01 7.68
N GLU A 110 -3.03 13.92 7.69
CA GLU A 110 -2.12 15.06 7.53
C GLU A 110 -1.00 14.67 6.56
N PHE A 111 -0.65 15.58 5.66
CA PHE A 111 0.38 15.33 4.66
C PHE A 111 1.17 16.59 4.34
N SER A 112 2.48 16.49 4.41
CA SER A 112 3.42 17.46 3.86
C SER A 112 4.54 16.73 3.12
N ASN A 113 5.51 17.42 2.55
CA ASN A 113 6.65 16.76 1.90
C ASN A 113 7.57 16.00 2.86
N LYS A 114 7.43 16.24 4.17
CA LYS A 114 8.32 15.70 5.20
C LYS A 114 7.61 14.94 6.31
N LYS A 115 6.28 14.97 6.35
CA LYS A 115 5.50 14.35 7.43
C LYS A 115 4.16 13.85 6.92
N LEU A 116 3.77 12.69 7.41
CA LEU A 116 2.49 12.06 7.13
C LEU A 116 1.88 11.51 8.42
N GLN A 117 0.60 11.77 8.64
CA GLN A 117 -0.22 11.03 9.59
C GLN A 117 -1.30 10.28 8.84
N ALA A 118 -1.49 9.01 9.19
CA ALA A 118 -2.49 8.17 8.56
C ALA A 118 -3.20 7.29 9.58
N ARG A 119 -4.46 7.01 9.28
CA ARG A 119 -5.24 5.97 9.92
C ARG A 119 -5.30 4.77 8.99
N LEU A 120 -4.79 3.65 9.48
CA LEU A 120 -4.80 2.38 8.76
C LEU A 120 -5.98 1.54 9.27
N THR A 121 -6.70 0.95 8.35
CA THR A 121 -7.72 -0.07 8.66
C THR A 121 -7.32 -1.36 7.97
N GLY A 122 -7.35 -2.46 8.71
CA GLY A 122 -6.90 -3.74 8.19
C GLY A 122 -7.34 -4.89 9.06
N GLU A 123 -6.65 -6.00 8.90
CA GLU A 123 -6.94 -7.24 9.63
C GLU A 123 -5.65 -7.98 10.00
N SER A 124 -5.75 -8.92 10.92
CA SER A 124 -4.62 -9.81 11.24
C SER A 124 -4.45 -10.88 10.18
N PHE A 125 -3.20 -11.19 9.85
CA PHE A 125 -2.90 -12.33 8.99
C PHE A 125 -3.46 -13.62 9.60
N ASN A 126 -4.11 -14.42 8.77
CA ASN A 126 -4.72 -15.70 9.15
C ASN A 126 -4.50 -16.71 8.02
N ASN A 127 -3.81 -17.80 8.30
CA ASN A 127 -3.49 -18.85 7.33
C ASN A 127 -4.71 -19.45 6.61
N LYS A 128 -5.89 -19.38 7.22
CA LYS A 128 -7.13 -19.86 6.59
C LYS A 128 -7.64 -18.90 5.50
N LYS A 129 -7.25 -17.63 5.56
CA LYS A 129 -7.75 -16.56 4.70
C LYS A 129 -6.68 -15.94 3.81
N HIS A 130 -5.44 -16.04 4.22
CA HIS A 130 -4.31 -15.41 3.56
C HIS A 130 -3.21 -16.42 3.30
N SER A 131 -2.46 -16.19 2.22
CA SER A 131 -1.16 -16.81 2.02
C SER A 131 -0.13 -15.75 1.63
N ILE A 132 1.12 -15.99 1.97
CA ILE A 132 2.22 -15.12 1.56
C ILE A 132 2.61 -15.50 0.13
N LYS A 133 2.46 -14.57 -0.81
CA LYS A 133 2.93 -14.74 -2.19
C LYS A 133 4.43 -14.51 -2.30
N THR A 134 4.87 -13.41 -1.71
CA THR A 134 6.27 -12.99 -1.76
C THR A 134 6.66 -12.38 -0.43
N GLU A 135 7.76 -12.86 0.13
CA GLU A 135 8.37 -12.25 1.32
C GLU A 135 9.19 -11.04 0.89
N ILE A 136 8.80 -9.86 1.34
CA ILE A 136 9.57 -8.63 1.14
C ILE A 136 10.48 -8.44 2.34
N LYS A 137 11.80 -8.42 2.09
CA LYS A 137 12.81 -8.22 3.12
C LYS A 137 13.00 -6.74 3.46
N ALA A 138 12.94 -5.89 2.46
CA ALA A 138 13.15 -4.46 2.63
C ALA A 138 12.54 -3.64 1.48
N VAL A 139 12.23 -2.38 1.79
CA VAL A 139 11.97 -1.33 0.80
C VAL A 139 13.24 -0.50 0.65
N THR A 140 13.80 -0.44 -0.56
CA THR A 140 15.12 0.15 -0.78
C THR A 140 15.05 1.57 -1.32
N TYR A 141 16.05 2.38 -0.99
CA TYR A 141 16.24 3.71 -1.60
C TYR A 141 16.75 3.64 -3.03
N SER A 142 17.36 2.53 -3.41
CA SER A 142 17.97 2.35 -4.73
C SER A 142 16.92 2.49 -5.83
N GLY A 143 17.10 3.47 -6.71
CA GLY A 143 16.18 3.73 -7.81
C GLY A 143 14.79 4.28 -7.41
N ALA A 144 14.58 4.60 -6.13
CA ALA A 144 13.34 5.19 -5.67
C ALA A 144 13.17 6.62 -6.19
N THR A 145 12.03 6.89 -6.81
CA THR A 145 11.70 8.23 -7.31
C THR A 145 10.25 8.57 -7.06
N VAL A 146 9.98 9.86 -6.84
CA VAL A 146 8.64 10.44 -6.86
C VAL A 146 8.69 11.65 -7.78
N LYS A 147 7.93 11.63 -8.86
CA LYS A 147 7.95 12.66 -9.90
C LYS A 147 6.54 13.12 -10.25
N ARG A 148 6.42 14.40 -10.58
CA ARG A 148 5.22 14.91 -11.23
C ARG A 148 5.22 14.46 -12.71
N VAL A 149 4.06 14.01 -13.17
CA VAL A 149 3.81 13.61 -14.56
C VAL A 149 2.56 14.35 -15.06
N GLU A 150 2.26 14.25 -16.36
CA GLU A 150 1.14 14.97 -16.96
C GLU A 150 -0.21 14.67 -16.26
N SER A 151 -0.46 13.42 -15.91
CA SER A 151 -1.70 12.96 -15.27
C SER A 151 -1.70 13.03 -13.74
N GLY A 152 -0.66 13.57 -13.11
CA GLY A 152 -0.52 13.65 -11.65
C GLY A 152 0.87 13.32 -11.16
N TRP A 153 1.02 12.21 -10.45
CA TRP A 153 2.26 11.79 -9.80
C TRP A 153 2.60 10.35 -10.11
N LYS A 154 3.88 10.07 -10.19
CA LYS A 154 4.44 8.74 -10.41
C LYS A 154 5.53 8.45 -9.39
N ALA A 155 5.49 7.26 -8.80
CA ALA A 155 6.58 6.72 -7.99
C ALA A 155 7.17 5.48 -8.64
N ARG A 156 8.45 5.26 -8.41
CA ARG A 156 9.15 4.03 -8.76
C ARG A 156 9.85 3.52 -7.51
N ILE A 157 9.56 2.28 -7.12
CA ILE A 157 10.04 1.66 -5.89
C ILE A 157 10.59 0.28 -6.20
N ILE A 158 11.65 -0.11 -5.51
CA ILE A 158 12.25 -1.45 -5.57
C ILE A 158 12.04 -2.15 -4.21
N PHE A 159 11.48 -3.34 -4.26
CA PHE A 159 11.36 -4.23 -3.12
C PHE A 159 12.44 -5.31 -3.16
N ASP A 160 13.22 -5.42 -2.09
CA ASP A 160 14.16 -6.52 -1.90
C ASP A 160 13.39 -7.76 -1.43
N VAL A 161 13.55 -8.84 -2.16
CA VAL A 161 12.83 -10.10 -1.92
C VAL A 161 13.75 -11.29 -1.65
#